data_dfa586bca1ee317e4b7519d8d5da54f9
#
_entry.id   dfa586bca1ee317e4b7519d8d5da54f9
#
_cell.length_a   1.000
_cell.length_b   1.000
_cell.length_c   1.000
_cell.angle_alpha   90.00
_cell.angle_beta   90.00
_cell.angle_gamma   90.00
#
_symmetry.space_group_name_H-M   'P 1'
#
loop_
_entity.id
_entity.type
_entity.pdbx_description
1 polymer ?
#
loop_
_entity_poly.entity_id
_entity_poly.type
_entity_poly.pdbx_seq_one_letter_code
_entity_poly.pdbx_strand_id
1 'polypeptide(L)'
;MKRSLLLALLTALLGCKREPELTRFYPLPDFSLTDQTDKTVTLQDLKGQVWVADFIFTNCAGTCPLMTDRMRKLQDGLPAGIQMVSITVDPARDTAKALAAYAAERGATRDRWLFLTGEKQALRDLCMKGFKLPLDETGGTPSEPIAHSTRFVLVDKAGEIRGYYEGTEDDELKRLAADAKTLL
;
A
#
# COMPACT_ATOMS: atom_id res chain seq x y z
N MET A 1 0.17 -73.42 13.34
CA MET A 1 1.10 -72.26 13.40
C MET A 1 0.50 -71.17 12.51
N LYS A 2 -0.24 -70.17 13.08
CA LYS A 2 -0.84 -69.04 12.33
C LYS A 2 -0.06 -67.80 12.67
N ARG A 3 0.64 -67.25 11.67
CA ARG A 3 1.37 -65.97 11.75
C ARG A 3 0.38 -64.86 11.42
N SER A 4 -0.04 -64.11 12.42
CA SER A 4 -0.84 -62.87 12.23
C SER A 4 0.11 -61.75 11.83
N LEU A 5 -0.12 -61.19 10.64
CA LEU A 5 0.57 -60.03 10.13
C LEU A 5 -0.18 -58.78 10.61
N LEU A 6 0.34 -58.07 11.60
CA LEU A 6 -0.18 -56.74 12.00
C LEU A 6 0.32 -55.72 11.01
N LEU A 7 -0.58 -55.21 10.19
CA LEU A 7 -0.33 -54.07 9.29
C LEU A 7 -0.52 -52.79 10.09
N ALA A 8 0.54 -52.15 10.53
CA ALA A 8 0.51 -50.84 11.18
C ALA A 8 0.28 -49.76 10.13
N LEU A 9 -0.95 -49.22 10.12
CA LEU A 9 -1.33 -48.10 9.26
C LEU A 9 -0.77 -46.80 9.88
N LEU A 10 0.37 -46.34 9.37
CA LEU A 10 1.00 -45.07 9.76
C LEU A 10 0.28 -43.93 9.05
N THR A 11 -0.75 -43.37 9.69
CA THR A 11 -1.42 -42.15 9.21
C THR A 11 -0.50 -40.95 9.47
N ALA A 12 0.21 -40.52 8.43
CA ALA A 12 0.94 -39.27 8.42
C ALA A 12 -0.06 -38.10 8.48
N LEU A 13 -0.23 -37.51 9.65
CA LEU A 13 -0.90 -36.24 9.84
C LEU A 13 -0.03 -35.15 9.18
N LEU A 14 -0.28 -34.85 7.92
CA LEU A 14 0.19 -33.62 7.30
C LEU A 14 -0.54 -32.45 8.00
N GLY A 15 0.03 -31.97 9.09
CA GLY A 15 -0.38 -30.73 9.71
C GLY A 15 -0.08 -29.58 8.74
N CYS A 16 -1.08 -29.14 7.97
CA CYS A 16 -1.01 -27.83 7.32
C CYS A 16 -0.75 -26.79 8.41
N LYS A 17 0.48 -26.28 8.49
CA LYS A 17 0.77 -25.06 9.24
C LYS A 17 -0.03 -23.95 8.54
N ARG A 18 -1.20 -23.62 9.08
CA ARG A 18 -1.93 -22.42 8.68
C ARG A 18 -1.05 -21.25 9.12
N GLU A 19 -0.53 -20.51 8.18
CA GLU A 19 0.12 -19.25 8.51
C GLU A 19 -0.87 -18.36 9.27
N PRO A 20 -0.42 -17.61 10.30
CA PRO A 20 -1.32 -16.76 11.06
C PRO A 20 -1.98 -15.76 10.10
N GLU A 21 -3.30 -15.72 10.12
CA GLU A 21 -4.06 -14.77 9.31
C GLU A 21 -3.68 -13.34 9.73
N LEU A 22 -3.36 -12.49 8.74
CA LEU A 22 -3.04 -11.08 9.00
C LEU A 22 -4.21 -10.37 9.69
N THR A 23 -3.89 -9.50 10.62
CA THR A 23 -4.88 -8.68 11.34
C THR A 23 -5.75 -7.92 10.34
N ARG A 24 -7.06 -7.86 10.62
CA ARG A 24 -8.01 -6.97 9.95
C ARG A 24 -8.17 -5.73 10.82
N PHE A 25 -7.74 -4.58 10.31
CA PHE A 25 -7.80 -3.33 11.08
C PHE A 25 -9.13 -2.61 10.86
N TYR A 26 -9.29 -2.00 9.69
CA TYR A 26 -10.45 -1.18 9.36
C TYR A 26 -10.77 -1.30 7.86
N PRO A 27 -12.06 -1.30 7.49
CA PRO A 27 -12.44 -1.05 6.10
C PRO A 27 -12.17 0.41 5.75
N LEU A 28 -11.67 0.66 4.56
CA LEU A 28 -11.54 2.01 4.03
C LEU A 28 -12.92 2.58 3.71
N PRO A 29 -13.15 3.87 3.95
CA PRO A 29 -14.34 4.55 3.48
C PRO A 29 -14.31 4.67 1.94
N ASP A 30 -15.46 4.81 1.33
CA ASP A 30 -15.55 5.14 -0.08
C ASP A 30 -14.86 6.47 -0.36
N PHE A 31 -14.16 6.53 -1.48
CA PHE A 31 -13.51 7.73 -1.98
C PHE A 31 -13.64 7.82 -3.50
N SER A 32 -13.46 9.01 -4.02
CA SER A 32 -13.38 9.29 -5.46
C SER A 32 -12.29 10.33 -5.69
N LEU A 33 -11.20 9.92 -6.32
CA LEU A 33 -10.01 10.71 -6.58
C LEU A 33 -9.67 10.68 -8.06
N THR A 34 -8.70 11.48 -8.49
CA THR A 34 -8.23 11.55 -9.88
C THR A 34 -6.83 10.97 -9.99
N ASP A 35 -6.59 10.09 -10.93
CA ASP A 35 -5.26 9.54 -11.18
C ASP A 35 -4.38 10.44 -12.05
N GLN A 36 -3.13 10.07 -12.23
CA GLN A 36 -2.14 10.76 -13.07
C GLN A 36 -2.50 10.77 -14.57
N THR A 37 -3.55 10.08 -15.00
CA THR A 37 -4.06 10.08 -16.38
C THR A 37 -5.37 10.87 -16.52
N ASP A 38 -5.73 11.61 -15.46
CA ASP A 38 -6.96 12.40 -15.35
C ASP A 38 -8.25 11.56 -15.36
N LYS A 39 -8.16 10.31 -14.89
CA LYS A 39 -9.31 9.42 -14.71
C LYS A 39 -9.74 9.38 -13.25
N THR A 40 -11.04 9.28 -13.04
CA THR A 40 -11.60 9.02 -11.71
C THR A 40 -11.25 7.61 -11.26
N VAL A 41 -10.75 7.48 -10.02
CA VAL A 41 -10.49 6.23 -9.33
C VAL A 41 -11.24 6.24 -8.01
N THR A 42 -12.00 5.19 -7.77
CA THR A 42 -12.78 4.98 -6.55
C THR A 42 -12.25 3.78 -5.77
N LEU A 43 -12.67 3.64 -4.50
CA LEU A 43 -12.36 2.42 -3.74
C LEU A 43 -12.89 1.16 -4.46
N GLN A 44 -14.03 1.27 -5.15
CA GLN A 44 -14.63 0.14 -5.88
C GLN A 44 -13.74 -0.34 -7.05
N ASP A 45 -13.00 0.57 -7.70
CA ASP A 45 -12.08 0.22 -8.78
C ASP A 45 -10.84 -0.53 -8.27
N LEU A 46 -10.49 -0.38 -6.98
CA LEU A 46 -9.39 -1.08 -6.33
C LEU A 46 -9.82 -2.39 -5.66
N LYS A 47 -11.12 -2.62 -5.46
CA LYS A 47 -11.60 -3.90 -4.91
C LYS A 47 -11.29 -5.06 -5.85
N GLY A 48 -11.03 -6.23 -5.25
CA GLY A 48 -10.57 -7.40 -5.98
C GLY A 48 -9.05 -7.48 -6.16
N GLN A 49 -8.33 -6.40 -5.83
CA GLN A 49 -6.87 -6.32 -5.89
C GLN A 49 -6.27 -6.14 -4.49
N VAL A 50 -5.08 -6.69 -4.28
CA VAL A 50 -4.23 -6.34 -3.13
C VAL A 50 -3.40 -5.13 -3.52
N TRP A 51 -3.29 -4.15 -2.64
CA TRP A 51 -2.53 -2.95 -2.95
C TRP A 51 -1.81 -2.36 -1.74
N VAL A 52 -0.74 -1.64 -2.03
CA VAL A 52 0.08 -0.92 -1.05
C VAL A 52 -0.12 0.57 -1.26
N ALA A 53 -0.50 1.28 -0.21
CA ALA A 53 -0.68 2.72 -0.21
C ALA A 53 0.44 3.45 0.51
N ASP A 54 0.77 4.66 0.05
CA ASP A 54 1.50 5.67 0.78
C ASP A 54 0.93 7.07 0.53
N PHE A 55 1.34 8.02 1.38
CA PHE A 55 1.03 9.43 1.20
C PHE A 55 2.30 10.18 0.86
N ILE A 56 2.22 11.04 -0.16
CA ILE A 56 3.38 11.77 -0.71
C ILE A 56 3.03 13.22 -1.02
N PHE A 57 4.01 14.03 -1.37
CA PHE A 57 3.87 15.22 -2.21
C PHE A 57 5.13 15.41 -3.04
N THR A 58 4.96 15.89 -4.28
CA THR A 58 6.04 15.88 -5.27
C THR A 58 7.16 16.87 -4.96
N ASN A 59 6.84 17.98 -4.26
CA ASN A 59 7.80 19.03 -3.90
C ASN A 59 8.41 18.83 -2.49
N CYS A 60 8.66 17.58 -2.11
CA CYS A 60 9.32 17.23 -0.86
C CYS A 60 10.82 17.04 -1.09
N ALA A 61 11.65 17.78 -0.37
CA ALA A 61 13.09 17.59 -0.39
C ALA A 61 13.61 16.70 0.76
N GLY A 62 12.69 16.18 1.59
CA GLY A 62 13.02 15.34 2.75
C GLY A 62 12.84 13.85 2.48
N THR A 63 11.90 13.23 3.15
CA THR A 63 11.74 11.77 3.20
C THR A 63 11.03 11.18 1.97
N CYS A 64 10.18 11.96 1.27
CA CYS A 64 9.38 11.45 0.14
C CYS A 64 10.20 10.81 -0.99
N PRO A 65 11.37 11.35 -1.42
CA PRO A 65 12.19 10.68 -2.43
C PRO A 65 12.60 9.25 -2.04
N LEU A 66 12.97 9.05 -0.77
CA LEU A 66 13.30 7.72 -0.24
C LEU A 66 12.07 6.80 -0.26
N MET A 67 10.91 7.30 0.19
CA MET A 67 9.66 6.54 0.20
C MET A 67 9.26 6.11 -1.21
N THR A 68 9.32 7.02 -2.18
CA THR A 68 9.01 6.74 -3.58
C THR A 68 9.98 5.71 -4.18
N ASP A 69 11.27 5.79 -3.85
CA ASP A 69 12.27 4.82 -4.30
C ASP A 69 12.01 3.42 -3.75
N ARG A 70 11.54 3.34 -2.50
CA ARG A 70 11.14 2.09 -1.85
C ARG A 70 9.86 1.53 -2.45
N MET A 71 8.87 2.38 -2.76
CA MET A 71 7.66 1.95 -3.47
C MET A 71 8.00 1.39 -4.86
N ARG A 72 8.97 1.99 -5.58
CA ARG A 72 9.46 1.46 -6.83
C ARG A 72 10.10 0.08 -6.66
N LYS A 73 10.91 -0.11 -5.64
CA LYS A 73 11.50 -1.43 -5.33
C LYS A 73 10.42 -2.47 -5.02
N LEU A 74 9.36 -2.08 -4.31
CA LEU A 74 8.19 -2.95 -4.08
C LEU A 74 7.47 -3.29 -5.41
N GLN A 75 7.28 -2.31 -6.30
CA GLN A 75 6.74 -2.54 -7.63
C GLN A 75 7.52 -3.61 -8.39
N ASP A 76 8.87 -3.53 -8.36
CA ASP A 76 9.74 -4.45 -9.09
C ASP A 76 9.79 -5.85 -8.44
N GLY A 77 9.69 -5.91 -7.10
CA GLY A 77 9.87 -7.14 -6.32
C GLY A 77 8.58 -7.91 -6.00
N LEU A 78 7.43 -7.26 -6.12
CA LEU A 78 6.14 -7.90 -5.81
C LEU A 78 5.49 -8.49 -7.06
N PRO A 79 4.66 -9.56 -6.91
CA PRO A 79 3.87 -10.11 -8.01
C PRO A 79 3.00 -9.05 -8.69
N ALA A 80 2.73 -9.24 -9.99
CA ALA A 80 1.93 -8.30 -10.79
C ALA A 80 0.49 -8.08 -10.28
N GLY A 81 -0.04 -9.00 -9.48
CA GLY A 81 -1.36 -8.88 -8.84
C GLY A 81 -1.41 -7.95 -7.62
N ILE A 82 -0.30 -7.29 -7.27
CA ILE A 82 -0.25 -6.30 -6.18
C ILE A 82 -0.02 -4.93 -6.79
N GLN A 83 -0.93 -4.00 -6.53
CA GLN A 83 -0.89 -2.63 -7.05
C GLN A 83 -0.26 -1.67 -6.05
N MET A 84 0.38 -0.60 -6.51
CA MET A 84 0.88 0.52 -5.73
C MET A 84 -0.04 1.72 -5.90
N VAL A 85 -0.29 2.45 -4.81
CA VAL A 85 -1.16 3.63 -4.82
C VAL A 85 -0.53 4.72 -3.96
N SER A 86 0.02 5.74 -4.60
CA SER A 86 0.55 6.94 -3.92
C SER A 86 -0.49 8.05 -3.96
N ILE A 87 -0.84 8.59 -2.78
CA ILE A 87 -1.90 9.59 -2.63
C ILE A 87 -1.24 10.90 -2.21
N THR A 88 -1.46 11.98 -2.98
CA THR A 88 -0.88 13.26 -2.60
C THR A 88 -1.54 13.87 -1.36
N VAL A 89 -0.75 14.61 -0.58
CA VAL A 89 -1.22 15.48 0.50
C VAL A 89 -1.17 16.98 0.11
N ASP A 90 -0.68 17.31 -1.09
CA ASP A 90 -0.57 18.70 -1.59
C ASP A 90 -1.24 18.86 -2.98
N PRO A 91 -2.57 18.73 -3.08
CA PRO A 91 -3.26 18.78 -4.36
C PRO A 91 -3.17 20.15 -5.07
N ALA A 92 -2.79 21.20 -4.33
CA ALA A 92 -2.60 22.53 -4.93
C ALA A 92 -1.42 22.55 -5.92
N ARG A 93 -0.38 21.74 -5.69
CA ARG A 93 0.78 21.59 -6.57
C ARG A 93 0.68 20.30 -7.38
N ASP A 94 0.21 19.23 -6.79
CA ASP A 94 0.19 17.87 -7.34
C ASP A 94 -1.08 17.64 -8.18
N THR A 95 -1.20 18.38 -9.29
CA THR A 95 -2.22 18.12 -10.30
C THR A 95 -1.98 16.77 -10.99
N ALA A 96 -2.98 16.21 -11.68
CA ALA A 96 -2.82 14.98 -12.46
C ALA A 96 -1.60 15.05 -13.41
N LYS A 97 -1.40 16.20 -14.07
CA LYS A 97 -0.25 16.44 -14.95
C LYS A 97 1.09 16.41 -14.18
N ALA A 98 1.16 17.03 -13.00
CA ALA A 98 2.37 17.02 -12.17
C ALA A 98 2.68 15.59 -11.69
N LEU A 99 1.65 14.86 -11.26
CA LEU A 99 1.77 13.46 -10.85
C LEU A 99 2.19 12.55 -12.02
N ALA A 100 1.71 12.80 -13.25
CA ALA A 100 2.14 12.06 -14.44
C ALA A 100 3.64 12.23 -14.72
N ALA A 101 4.15 13.46 -14.60
CA ALA A 101 5.57 13.76 -14.77
C ALA A 101 6.41 13.09 -13.67
N TYR A 102 5.95 13.19 -12.42
CA TYR A 102 6.60 12.55 -11.27
C TYR A 102 6.64 11.02 -11.39
N ALA A 103 5.52 10.40 -11.77
CA ALA A 103 5.42 8.96 -12.00
C ALA A 103 6.43 8.48 -13.06
N ALA A 104 6.55 9.22 -14.18
CA ALA A 104 7.50 8.91 -15.24
C ALA A 104 8.96 9.04 -14.75
N GLU A 105 9.29 10.11 -14.02
CA GLU A 105 10.62 10.32 -13.42
C GLU A 105 11.01 9.21 -12.46
N ARG A 106 10.04 8.70 -11.68
CA ARG A 106 10.25 7.65 -10.68
C ARG A 106 10.18 6.23 -11.23
N GLY A 107 9.96 6.05 -12.53
CA GLY A 107 9.89 4.74 -13.17
C GLY A 107 8.65 3.93 -12.78
N ALA A 108 7.55 4.61 -12.52
CA ALA A 108 6.28 3.96 -12.24
C ALA A 108 5.73 3.24 -13.48
N THR A 109 5.39 1.97 -13.34
CA THR A 109 4.71 1.21 -14.38
C THR A 109 3.24 1.58 -14.40
N ARG A 110 2.74 2.04 -15.55
CA ARG A 110 1.44 2.70 -15.72
C ARG A 110 0.26 1.95 -15.11
N ASP A 111 0.17 0.65 -15.29
CA ASP A 111 -0.98 -0.16 -14.84
C ASP A 111 -0.75 -0.77 -13.44
N ARG A 112 0.40 -0.50 -12.83
CA ARG A 112 0.76 -1.06 -11.52
C ARG A 112 0.92 -0.02 -10.43
N TRP A 113 1.11 1.24 -10.78
CA TRP A 113 1.32 2.31 -9.80
C TRP A 113 0.47 3.53 -10.15
N LEU A 114 -0.54 3.74 -9.34
CA LEU A 114 -1.43 4.90 -9.42
C LEU A 114 -0.90 6.02 -8.51
N PHE A 115 -0.98 7.24 -9.01
CA PHE A 115 -0.75 8.46 -8.25
C PHE A 115 -2.05 9.25 -8.22
N LEU A 116 -2.60 9.44 -7.03
CA LEU A 116 -3.94 10.00 -6.86
C LEU A 116 -3.89 11.41 -6.28
N THR A 117 -4.70 12.28 -6.84
CA THR A 117 -4.99 13.64 -6.37
C THR A 117 -6.48 13.86 -6.30
N GLY A 118 -6.92 15.00 -5.74
CA GLY A 118 -8.33 15.32 -5.65
C GLY A 118 -8.59 16.57 -4.83
N GLU A 119 -9.81 16.69 -4.34
CA GLU A 119 -10.19 17.78 -3.47
C GLU A 119 -9.43 17.69 -2.12
N LYS A 120 -8.90 18.83 -1.64
CA LYS A 120 -8.01 18.88 -0.47
C LYS A 120 -8.63 18.25 0.79
N GLN A 121 -9.89 18.58 1.08
CA GLN A 121 -10.56 18.06 2.27
C GLN A 121 -10.81 16.54 2.16
N ALA A 122 -11.13 16.04 0.96
CA ALA A 122 -11.31 14.62 0.72
C ALA A 122 -10.00 13.82 0.94
N LEU A 123 -8.88 14.33 0.45
CA LEU A 123 -7.56 13.75 0.66
C LEU A 123 -7.16 13.73 2.14
N ARG A 124 -7.39 14.86 2.85
CA ARG A 124 -7.16 14.97 4.28
C ARG A 124 -7.99 13.97 5.07
N ASP A 125 -9.29 13.90 4.79
CA ASP A 125 -10.20 12.98 5.46
C ASP A 125 -9.84 11.52 5.17
N LEU A 126 -9.47 11.20 3.95
CA LEU A 126 -9.01 9.85 3.59
C LEU A 126 -7.74 9.49 4.36
N CYS A 127 -6.73 10.38 4.43
CA CYS A 127 -5.51 10.14 5.19
C CYS A 127 -5.81 9.92 6.69
N MET A 128 -6.50 10.87 7.31
CA MET A 128 -6.65 10.89 8.78
C MET A 128 -7.78 9.98 9.27
N LYS A 129 -8.92 9.94 8.59
CA LYS A 129 -10.10 9.18 9.00
C LYS A 129 -10.17 7.80 8.35
N GLY A 130 -9.75 7.68 7.10
CA GLY A 130 -9.69 6.40 6.38
C GLY A 130 -8.48 5.58 6.79
N PHE A 131 -7.30 6.04 6.45
CA PHE A 131 -6.05 5.34 6.72
C PHE A 131 -5.55 5.46 8.17
N LYS A 132 -6.15 6.31 9.01
CA LYS A 132 -5.74 6.56 10.40
C LYS A 132 -4.27 7.00 10.51
N LEU A 133 -3.78 7.75 9.54
CA LEU A 133 -2.43 8.28 9.52
C LEU A 133 -2.42 9.76 9.90
N PRO A 134 -1.39 10.22 10.63
CA PRO A 134 -1.25 11.63 10.97
C PRO A 134 -0.93 12.47 9.73
N LEU A 135 -1.49 13.68 9.71
CA LEU A 135 -1.22 14.71 8.72
C LEU A 135 -1.26 16.08 9.40
N ASP A 136 -0.15 16.81 9.35
CA ASP A 136 -0.04 18.17 9.86
C ASP A 136 0.50 19.11 8.78
N GLU A 137 -0.35 20.02 8.32
CA GLU A 137 -0.03 21.00 7.29
C GLU A 137 0.68 22.25 7.84
N THR A 138 0.86 22.34 9.16
CA THR A 138 1.42 23.52 9.83
C THR A 138 2.71 23.21 10.59
N GLY A 139 2.96 21.96 10.93
CA GLY A 139 4.09 21.49 11.73
C GLY A 139 5.31 21.04 10.96
N GLY A 140 5.32 21.25 9.64
CA GLY A 140 6.42 20.81 8.77
C GLY A 140 7.69 21.66 8.91
N THR A 141 8.75 21.18 8.27
CA THR A 141 10.04 21.88 8.12
C THR A 141 10.12 22.58 6.76
N PRO A 142 11.10 23.46 6.52
CA PRO A 142 11.30 24.06 5.19
C PRO A 142 11.52 23.04 4.06
N SER A 143 12.11 21.87 4.35
CA SER A 143 12.31 20.77 3.41
C SER A 143 11.09 19.84 3.30
N GLU A 144 10.26 19.79 4.32
CA GLU A 144 9.04 18.99 4.41
C GLU A 144 7.91 19.87 4.99
N PRO A 145 7.33 20.77 4.18
CA PRO A 145 6.34 21.74 4.68
C PRO A 145 5.04 21.11 5.16
N ILE A 146 4.77 19.86 4.77
CA ILE A 146 3.63 19.06 5.23
C ILE A 146 4.18 17.84 5.95
N ALA A 147 3.99 17.76 7.26
CA ALA A 147 4.35 16.57 8.01
C ALA A 147 3.28 15.49 7.83
N HIS A 148 3.65 14.37 7.25
CA HIS A 148 2.79 13.21 7.04
C HIS A 148 3.49 11.91 7.43
N SER A 149 2.73 10.82 7.48
CA SER A 149 3.26 9.51 7.85
C SER A 149 4.22 8.97 6.79
N THR A 150 5.29 8.32 7.24
CA THR A 150 6.23 7.55 6.42
C THR A 150 5.80 6.09 6.24
N ARG A 151 4.60 5.72 6.64
CA ARG A 151 4.13 4.33 6.59
C ARG A 151 3.58 3.95 5.24
N PHE A 152 3.93 2.73 4.83
CA PHE A 152 3.19 1.98 3.82
C PHE A 152 2.01 1.25 4.47
N VAL A 153 0.89 1.20 3.78
CA VAL A 153 -0.34 0.55 4.26
C VAL A 153 -0.74 -0.54 3.28
N LEU A 154 -0.84 -1.77 3.77
CA LEU A 154 -1.31 -2.91 3.00
C LEU A 154 -2.82 -3.01 3.08
N VAL A 155 -3.46 -3.09 1.92
CA VAL A 155 -4.92 -3.20 1.79
C VAL A 155 -5.26 -4.46 0.98
N ASP A 156 -6.27 -5.20 1.43
CA ASP A 156 -6.70 -6.43 0.79
C ASP A 156 -7.77 -6.21 -0.30
N LYS A 157 -8.17 -7.31 -0.93
CA LYS A 157 -9.18 -7.35 -2.00
C LYS A 157 -10.56 -6.82 -1.60
N ALA A 158 -10.87 -6.81 -0.29
CA ALA A 158 -12.13 -6.26 0.23
C ALA A 158 -12.06 -4.75 0.48
N GLY A 159 -10.87 -4.15 0.42
CA GLY A 159 -10.62 -2.76 0.79
C GLY A 159 -10.42 -2.59 2.30
N GLU A 160 -9.99 -3.64 3.01
CA GLU A 160 -9.65 -3.59 4.43
C GLU A 160 -8.15 -3.43 4.64
N ILE A 161 -7.76 -2.57 5.57
CA ILE A 161 -6.36 -2.40 5.98
C ILE A 161 -5.91 -3.66 6.73
N ARG A 162 -4.78 -4.22 6.30
CA ARG A 162 -4.20 -5.45 6.83
C ARG A 162 -2.86 -5.24 7.53
N GLY A 163 -2.21 -4.11 7.33
CA GLY A 163 -0.95 -3.80 7.98
C GLY A 163 -0.47 -2.38 7.74
N TYR A 164 0.34 -1.91 8.70
CA TYR A 164 1.09 -0.66 8.63
C TYR A 164 2.57 -1.01 8.77
N TYR A 165 3.41 -0.50 7.89
CA TYR A 165 4.82 -0.82 7.81
C TYR A 165 5.64 0.45 7.72
N GLU A 166 6.67 0.58 8.55
CA GLU A 166 7.53 1.76 8.52
C GLU A 166 8.35 1.76 7.22
N GLY A 167 8.05 2.73 6.35
CA GLY A 167 8.62 2.80 5.00
C GLY A 167 10.10 3.12 4.98
N THR A 168 10.68 3.61 6.08
CA THR A 168 12.11 3.89 6.21
C THR A 168 12.93 2.67 6.65
N GLU A 169 12.28 1.57 7.10
CA GLU A 169 12.93 0.40 7.64
C GLU A 169 12.92 -0.79 6.67
N ASP A 170 14.10 -1.32 6.33
CA ASP A 170 14.24 -2.41 5.35
C ASP A 170 13.55 -3.71 5.78
N ASP A 171 13.55 -4.03 7.08
CA ASP A 171 12.90 -5.24 7.58
C ASP A 171 11.37 -5.13 7.54
N GLU A 172 10.82 -3.94 7.75
CA GLU A 172 9.39 -3.67 7.58
C GLU A 172 8.95 -3.83 6.12
N LEU A 173 9.79 -3.43 5.15
CA LEU A 173 9.51 -3.65 3.72
C LEU A 173 9.55 -5.12 3.34
N LYS A 174 10.47 -5.90 3.90
CA LYS A 174 10.51 -7.36 3.71
C LYS A 174 9.26 -8.02 4.28
N ARG A 175 8.83 -7.58 5.48
CA ARG A 175 7.61 -8.04 6.12
C ARG A 175 6.38 -7.68 5.27
N LEU A 176 6.25 -6.42 4.83
CA LEU A 176 5.18 -6.00 3.92
C LEU A 176 5.13 -6.88 2.67
N ALA A 177 6.28 -7.13 2.04
CA ALA A 177 6.36 -7.94 0.83
C ALA A 177 5.95 -9.40 1.06
N ALA A 178 6.25 -9.97 2.22
CA ALA A 178 5.81 -11.31 2.60
C ALA A 178 4.29 -11.33 2.85
N ASP A 179 3.79 -10.39 3.67
CA ASP A 179 2.39 -10.29 4.04
C ASP A 179 1.48 -10.03 2.83
N ALA A 180 1.90 -9.15 1.91
CA ALA A 180 1.15 -8.85 0.69
C ALA A 180 0.95 -10.09 -0.21
N LYS A 181 1.94 -10.99 -0.28
CA LYS A 181 1.84 -12.24 -1.03
C LYS A 181 0.82 -13.21 -0.44
N THR A 182 0.60 -13.19 0.88
CA THR A 182 -0.39 -14.07 1.52
C THR A 182 -1.83 -13.67 1.23
N LEU A 183 -2.07 -12.44 0.72
CA LEU A 183 -3.39 -11.90 0.38
C LEU A 183 -3.80 -12.14 -1.09
N LEU A 184 -2.88 -12.64 -1.93
CA LEU A 184 -3.17 -12.97 -3.33
C LEU A 184 -4.05 -14.23 -3.42
#